data_73c3704321f534e1dec8adab072a0e27
#
_entry.id   73c3704321f534e1dec8adab072a0e27
#
_cell.length_a   1.000
_cell.length_b   1.000
_cell.length_c   1.000
_cell.angle_alpha   90.00
_cell.angle_beta   90.00
_cell.angle_gamma   90.00
#
_symmetry.space_group_name_H-M   'P 1'
#
loop_
_entity.id
_entity.type
_entity.pdbx_description
1 polymer ?
#
loop_
_entity_poly.entity_id
_entity_poly.type
_entity_poly.pdbx_seq_one_letter_code
_entity_poly.pdbx_strand_id
1 'polypeptide(L)'
;MDDCVFCKIIKGEIPSEKVYEDEDVIAFKDINPVTPIHILVIPKKHIATLLDVTEEDSHLISKIFVAINKIAKQIGIEENGFRIVANCGKH
;
A
#
# COMPACT_ATOMS: atom_id res chain seq x y z
N MET A 1 13.14 -13.28 4.61
CA MET A 1 11.83 -12.69 4.32
C MET A 1 10.85 -12.87 5.44
N ASP A 2 11.17 -13.74 6.40
CA ASP A 2 10.25 -14.01 7.50
C ASP A 2 10.06 -12.81 8.43
N ASP A 3 10.98 -11.86 8.39
CA ASP A 3 10.92 -10.66 9.23
C ASP A 3 10.12 -9.51 8.61
N CYS A 4 9.64 -9.69 7.38
CA CYS A 4 8.89 -8.64 6.71
C CYS A 4 7.47 -8.56 7.26
N VAL A 5 7.14 -7.47 7.94
CA VAL A 5 5.80 -7.24 8.52
C VAL A 5 4.74 -7.28 7.44
N PHE A 6 4.99 -6.62 6.31
CA PHE A 6 4.02 -6.58 5.21
C PHE A 6 3.80 -7.95 4.58
N CYS A 7 4.87 -8.75 4.47
CA CYS A 7 4.73 -10.11 3.96
C CYS A 7 3.87 -10.95 4.91
N LYS A 8 4.00 -10.75 6.21
CA LYS A 8 3.18 -11.44 7.19
C LYS A 8 1.72 -11.03 7.13
N ILE A 9 1.46 -9.75 6.85
CA ILE A 9 0.09 -9.25 6.66
C ILE A 9 -0.53 -9.88 5.41
N ILE A 10 0.22 -9.94 4.33
CA ILE A 10 -0.24 -10.56 3.08
C ILE A 10 -0.62 -12.03 3.29
N LYS A 11 0.17 -12.74 4.09
CA LYS A 11 -0.08 -14.15 4.39
C LYS A 11 -1.18 -14.36 5.44
N GLY A 12 -1.66 -13.28 6.05
CA GLY A 12 -2.68 -13.38 7.10
C GLY A 12 -2.14 -13.73 8.47
N GLU A 13 -0.82 -13.70 8.67
CA GLU A 13 -0.20 -14.02 9.97
C GLU A 13 -0.33 -12.87 10.96
N ILE A 14 -0.44 -11.63 10.46
CA ILE A 14 -0.65 -10.45 11.30
C ILE A 14 -2.00 -9.84 10.90
N PRO A 15 -2.91 -9.63 11.85
CA PRO A 15 -4.21 -9.02 11.55
C PRO A 15 -4.05 -7.59 11.04
N SER A 16 -4.90 -7.22 10.09
CA SER A 16 -4.93 -5.86 9.56
C SER A 16 -6.36 -5.56 9.10
N GLU A 17 -6.73 -4.28 9.08
CA GLU A 17 -8.01 -3.88 8.57
C GLU A 17 -7.85 -3.53 7.09
N LYS A 18 -8.19 -4.47 6.23
CA LYS A 18 -8.06 -4.31 4.78
C LYS A 18 -9.13 -3.37 4.26
N VAL A 19 -8.75 -2.49 3.33
CA VAL A 19 -9.70 -1.62 2.63
C VAL A 19 -9.76 -1.97 1.15
N TYR A 20 -8.77 -2.68 0.62
CA TYR A 20 -8.72 -3.08 -0.78
C TYR A 20 -7.74 -4.24 -0.96
N GLU A 21 -8.06 -5.14 -1.85
CA GLU A 21 -7.14 -6.23 -2.20
C GLU A 21 -7.46 -6.76 -3.59
N ASP A 22 -6.43 -7.00 -4.38
CA ASP A 22 -6.55 -7.72 -5.64
C ASP A 22 -5.35 -8.67 -5.79
N GLU A 23 -5.11 -9.18 -7.00
CA GLU A 23 -4.03 -10.14 -7.23
C GLU A 23 -2.64 -9.55 -6.97
N ASP A 24 -2.47 -8.26 -7.17
CA ASP A 24 -1.17 -7.60 -7.16
C ASP A 24 -0.95 -6.65 -6.00
N VAL A 25 -2.02 -6.14 -5.39
CA VAL A 25 -1.95 -5.05 -4.43
C VAL A 25 -2.86 -5.32 -3.24
N ILE A 26 -2.41 -4.92 -2.06
CA ILE A 26 -3.23 -4.93 -0.85
C ILE A 26 -3.12 -3.57 -0.18
N ALA A 27 -4.23 -3.08 0.36
CA ALA A 27 -4.27 -1.83 1.10
C ALA A 27 -4.99 -2.03 2.42
N PHE A 28 -4.48 -1.42 3.47
CA PHE A 28 -5.03 -1.56 4.82
C PHE A 28 -4.76 -0.30 5.62
N LYS A 29 -5.55 -0.11 6.68
CA LYS A 29 -5.39 1.04 7.55
C LYS A 29 -4.12 0.92 8.38
N ASP A 30 -3.39 2.03 8.53
CA ASP A 30 -2.23 2.07 9.39
C ASP A 30 -2.69 1.97 10.84
N ILE A 31 -2.03 1.14 11.63
CA ILE A 31 -2.35 0.98 13.05
C ILE A 31 -1.88 2.17 13.88
N ASN A 32 -0.94 2.96 13.36
CA ASN A 32 -0.44 4.17 14.00
C ASN A 32 -0.58 5.35 13.05
N PRO A 33 -1.82 5.76 12.73
CA PRO A 33 -2.04 6.79 11.73
C PRO A 33 -1.59 8.16 12.21
N VAL A 34 -0.93 8.92 11.32
CA VAL A 34 -0.54 10.30 11.61
C VAL A 34 -1.66 11.27 11.22
N THR A 35 -2.65 10.80 10.50
CA THR A 35 -3.82 11.58 10.09
C THR A 35 -5.06 10.73 10.28
N PRO A 36 -6.28 11.33 10.29
CA PRO A 36 -7.53 10.58 10.41
C PRO A 36 -7.69 9.50 9.34
N ILE A 37 -7.19 9.76 8.13
CA ILE A 37 -7.21 8.78 7.04
C ILE A 37 -5.77 8.52 6.63
N HIS A 38 -5.27 7.34 6.99
CA HIS A 38 -3.91 6.95 6.65
C HIS A 38 -3.93 5.48 6.23
N ILE A 39 -3.80 5.26 4.93
CA ILE A 39 -3.90 3.94 4.33
C ILE A 39 -2.56 3.56 3.71
N LEU A 40 -2.12 2.36 4.01
CA LEU A 40 -0.90 1.79 3.42
C LEU A 40 -1.29 0.95 2.21
N VAL A 41 -0.67 1.24 1.08
CA VAL A 41 -0.93 0.51 -0.17
C VAL A 41 0.37 -0.14 -0.60
N ILE A 42 0.38 -1.46 -0.66
CA ILE A 42 1.61 -2.20 -0.96
C ILE A 42 1.37 -3.24 -2.06
N PRO A 43 2.41 -3.53 -2.86
CA PRO A 43 2.32 -4.66 -3.79
C PRO A 43 2.47 -5.96 -3.01
N LYS A 44 1.82 -7.02 -3.49
CA LYS A 44 1.96 -8.34 -2.88
C LYS A 44 3.33 -8.93 -3.12
N LYS A 45 3.99 -8.54 -4.22
CA LYS A 45 5.38 -8.91 -4.44
C LYS A 45 6.24 -8.15 -3.44
N HIS A 46 7.13 -8.86 -2.76
CA HIS A 46 8.04 -8.22 -1.82
C HIS A 46 9.03 -7.30 -2.54
N ILE A 47 8.92 -6.00 -2.28
CA ILE A 47 9.84 -4.97 -2.75
C ILE A 47 10.18 -4.15 -1.51
N ALA A 48 11.42 -4.24 -1.06
CA ALA A 48 11.80 -3.65 0.23
C ALA A 48 11.67 -2.12 0.25
N THR A 49 12.14 -1.46 -0.80
CA THR A 49 12.09 0.00 -0.90
C THR A 49 11.85 0.42 -2.34
N LEU A 50 11.52 1.71 -2.51
CA LEU A 50 11.39 2.29 -3.84
C LEU A 50 12.65 2.10 -4.69
N LEU A 51 13.81 2.08 -4.04
CA LEU A 51 15.10 1.91 -4.75
C LEU A 51 15.27 0.51 -5.34
N ASP A 52 14.48 -0.45 -4.90
CA ASP A 52 14.53 -1.82 -5.40
C ASP A 52 13.56 -2.08 -6.55
N VAL A 53 12.78 -1.08 -6.94
CA VAL A 53 11.85 -1.18 -8.07
C VAL A 53 12.64 -1.16 -9.38
N THR A 54 12.34 -2.09 -10.28
CA THR A 54 12.97 -2.18 -11.60
C THR A 54 11.94 -1.97 -12.69
N GLU A 55 12.40 -1.90 -13.93
CA GLU A 55 11.49 -1.76 -15.08
C GLU A 55 10.52 -2.93 -15.17
N GLU A 56 10.94 -4.12 -14.74
CA GLU A 56 10.07 -5.30 -14.74
C GLU A 56 8.91 -5.14 -13.78
N ASP A 57 9.03 -4.26 -12.79
CA ASP A 57 7.98 -4.00 -11.79
C ASP A 57 7.05 -2.87 -12.20
N SER A 58 7.24 -2.27 -13.38
CA SER A 58 6.47 -1.10 -13.80
C SER A 58 4.96 -1.36 -13.79
N HIS A 59 4.53 -2.56 -14.16
CA HIS A 59 3.12 -2.91 -14.13
C HIS A 59 2.55 -2.89 -12.71
N LEU A 60 3.36 -3.22 -11.71
CA LEU A 60 2.93 -3.17 -10.31
C LEU A 60 2.72 -1.72 -9.84
N ILE A 61 3.56 -0.81 -10.29
CA ILE A 61 3.41 0.61 -9.97
C ILE A 61 2.11 1.15 -10.54
N SER A 62 1.79 0.78 -11.79
CA SER A 62 0.52 1.14 -12.40
C SER A 62 -0.66 0.59 -11.59
N LYS A 63 -0.58 -0.66 -11.15
CA LYS A 63 -1.63 -1.30 -10.34
C LYS A 63 -1.83 -0.59 -9.01
N ILE A 64 -0.74 -0.15 -8.38
CA ILE A 64 -0.80 0.59 -7.13
C ILE A 64 -1.57 1.89 -7.32
N PHE A 65 -1.26 2.66 -8.37
CA PHE A 65 -1.94 3.95 -8.62
C PHE A 65 -3.41 3.76 -8.99
N VAL A 66 -3.74 2.72 -9.75
CA VAL A 66 -5.13 2.40 -10.04
C VAL A 66 -5.87 2.04 -8.75
N ALA A 67 -5.23 1.26 -7.87
CA ALA A 67 -5.82 0.90 -6.58
C ALA A 67 -6.06 2.14 -5.72
N ILE A 68 -5.10 3.06 -5.67
CA ILE A 68 -5.24 4.32 -4.92
C ILE A 68 -6.44 5.10 -5.44
N ASN A 69 -6.61 5.20 -6.75
CA ASN A 69 -7.74 5.88 -7.36
C ASN A 69 -9.07 5.26 -6.90
N LYS A 70 -9.18 3.95 -6.95
CA LYS A 70 -10.39 3.23 -6.52
C LYS A 70 -10.66 3.45 -5.03
N ILE A 71 -9.63 3.37 -4.19
CA ILE A 71 -9.76 3.57 -2.76
C ILE A 71 -10.22 4.99 -2.45
N ALA A 72 -9.63 5.99 -3.09
CA ALA A 72 -9.99 7.39 -2.88
C ALA A 72 -11.46 7.63 -3.17
N LYS A 73 -11.98 7.05 -4.25
CA LYS A 73 -13.39 7.17 -4.60
C LYS A 73 -14.28 6.43 -3.61
N GLN A 74 -13.84 5.25 -3.17
CA GLN A 74 -14.59 4.42 -2.24
C GLN A 74 -14.77 5.11 -0.88
N ILE A 75 -13.76 5.79 -0.38
CA ILE A 75 -13.80 6.46 0.92
C ILE A 75 -14.17 7.95 0.81
N GLY A 76 -14.36 8.46 -0.40
CA GLY A 76 -14.90 9.80 -0.62
C GLY A 76 -13.96 10.95 -0.41
N ILE A 77 -12.65 10.76 -0.62
CA ILE A 77 -11.66 11.84 -0.44
C ILE A 77 -11.23 12.49 -1.77
N GLU A 78 -11.82 12.08 -2.87
CA GLU A 78 -11.43 12.56 -4.20
C GLU A 78 -11.66 14.06 -4.39
N GLU A 79 -12.71 14.63 -3.78
CA GLU A 79 -13.03 16.04 -3.93
C GLU A 79 -12.12 16.94 -3.09
N ASN A 80 -11.81 16.52 -1.87
CA ASN A 80 -10.97 17.31 -0.98
C ASN A 80 -9.49 17.11 -1.26
N GLY A 81 -9.16 16.08 -2.04
CA GLY A 81 -7.80 15.77 -2.36
C GLY A 81 -7.10 14.94 -1.29
N PHE A 82 -5.93 14.47 -1.63
CA PHE A 82 -5.13 13.63 -0.74
C PHE A 82 -3.66 13.69 -1.18
N ARG A 83 -2.79 13.22 -0.31
CA ARG A 83 -1.37 13.17 -0.59
C ARG A 83 -0.91 11.71 -0.63
N ILE A 84 -0.04 11.41 -1.57
CA ILE A 84 0.62 10.12 -1.67
C ILE A 84 2.07 10.29 -1.25
N VAL A 85 2.53 9.41 -0.36
CA VAL A 85 3.90 9.45 0.16
C VAL A 85 4.52 8.07 0.00
N ALA A 86 5.73 8.04 -0.51
CA ALA A 86 6.53 6.82 -0.56
C ALA A 86 7.76 7.04 0.32
N ASN A 87 7.84 6.32 1.42
CA ASN A 87 8.98 6.41 2.32
C ASN A 87 10.07 5.45 1.90
N CYS A 88 11.31 5.89 2.01
CA CYS A 88 12.46 5.08 1.69
C CYS A 88 13.52 5.31 2.75
N GLY A 89 14.13 4.22 3.24
CA GLY A 89 15.12 4.32 4.28
C GLY A 89 14.50 4.53 5.65
N LYS A 90 15.07 5.44 6.42
CA LYS A 90 14.66 5.66 7.82
C LYS A 90 13.57 6.72 8.01
N HIS A 91 12.80 6.97 7.01
CA HIS A 91 11.74 7.99 7.10
C HIS A 91 10.45 7.48 7.69
#